data_dace97b66615f71d2f1d997f5126f710
#
_entry.id   dace97b66615f71d2f1d997f5126f710
#
_cell.length_a   1.000
_cell.length_b   1.000
_cell.length_c   1.000
_cell.angle_alpha   90.00
_cell.angle_beta   90.00
_cell.angle_gamma   90.00
#
_symmetry.space_group_name_H-M   'P 1'
#
loop_
_entity.id
_entity.type
_entity.pdbx_description
1 polymer ?
#
loop_
_entity_poly.entity_id
_entity_poly.type
_entity_poly.pdbx_seq_one_letter_code
_entity_poly.pdbx_strand_id
1 'polypeptide(L)'
;MIMRRLFSLLLMVLPMLAFAQSIEVKYFVYSKKRAEAINKIKGAKENQGYQGLLTGLSAEKKDSFCLVVSGRMSSFEQIEPEEELTGDHGPKIILVNPSYSEESVSVYKNLADMRVTELKDLLARTYSITHPLPRYKWNVGTESKEIMGLQVYKATIGDSITAWFCPTIPVQDGPGLYCGLPGLILDLEDAQTVYSCTAINTNSTREVGKPKRAKEMTEEEFVSLRRRTIESLKQRSSQ
;
A
#
# COMPACT_ATOMS: atom_id res chain seq x y z
N MET A 1 12.68 62.10 23.42
CA MET A 1 13.24 60.72 23.74
C MET A 1 12.13 59.68 23.85
N ILE A 2 11.07 59.75 23.04
CA ILE A 2 9.88 58.86 23.11
C ILE A 2 9.58 58.16 21.75
N MET A 3 10.32 58.45 20.70
CA MET A 3 9.99 57.97 19.34
C MET A 3 10.82 56.80 18.84
N ARG A 4 11.50 56.07 19.74
CA ARG A 4 12.40 54.96 19.40
C ARG A 4 11.94 53.56 19.87
N ARG A 5 10.75 53.47 20.47
CA ARG A 5 10.24 52.21 21.03
C ARG A 5 9.02 51.62 20.30
N LEU A 6 8.56 52.20 19.21
CA LEU A 6 7.38 51.71 18.47
C LEU A 6 7.71 50.91 17.21
N PHE A 7 9.00 50.70 16.89
CA PHE A 7 9.41 49.95 15.70
C PHE A 7 9.76 48.49 15.95
N SER A 8 9.67 48.01 17.21
CA SER A 8 10.10 46.67 17.59
C SER A 8 8.97 45.67 17.78
N LEU A 9 7.71 46.06 17.51
CA LEU A 9 6.55 45.15 17.77
C LEU A 9 5.76 44.75 16.53
N LEU A 10 6.26 45.10 15.32
CA LEU A 10 5.56 44.77 14.07
C LEU A 10 6.26 43.64 13.27
N LEU A 11 7.12 42.87 13.92
CA LEU A 11 7.86 41.79 13.23
C LEU A 11 7.48 40.40 13.73
N MET A 12 6.28 40.19 14.20
CA MET A 12 5.92 38.91 14.76
C MET A 12 4.47 38.49 14.54
N VAL A 13 3.99 38.53 13.32
CA VAL A 13 2.90 37.61 12.90
C VAL A 13 2.90 37.56 11.36
N LEU A 14 3.94 36.99 10.75
CA LEU A 14 3.69 36.25 9.53
C LEU A 14 3.07 34.94 9.99
N PRO A 15 1.80 34.65 9.68
CA PRO A 15 1.34 33.28 9.74
C PRO A 15 2.24 32.53 8.75
N MET A 16 3.16 31.72 9.24
CA MET A 16 3.69 30.64 8.45
C MET A 16 2.46 29.83 8.03
N LEU A 17 1.96 30.06 6.86
CA LEU A 17 1.23 29.07 6.10
C LEU A 17 2.25 27.94 5.86
N ALA A 18 2.46 27.15 6.90
CA ALA A 18 3.09 25.86 6.77
C ALA A 18 2.12 25.05 5.91
N PHE A 19 2.29 25.13 4.59
CA PHE A 19 1.77 24.09 3.74
C PHE A 19 2.31 22.81 4.36
N ALA A 20 1.42 21.96 4.85
CA ALA A 20 1.80 20.68 5.39
C ALA A 20 2.46 19.91 4.24
N GLN A 21 3.80 19.97 4.19
CA GLN A 21 4.55 19.22 3.21
C GLN A 21 4.30 17.76 3.48
N SER A 22 3.83 17.08 2.47
CA SER A 22 3.67 15.62 2.51
C SER A 22 4.87 14.96 1.85
N ILE A 23 5.08 13.71 2.22
CA ILE A 23 6.03 12.82 1.56
C ILE A 23 5.20 11.88 0.70
N GLU A 24 5.54 11.82 -0.58
CA GLU A 24 4.93 10.91 -1.55
C GLU A 24 5.96 9.87 -1.98
N VAL A 25 5.58 8.60 -1.90
CA VAL A 25 6.45 7.48 -2.29
C VAL A 25 5.68 6.55 -3.19
N LYS A 26 6.22 6.25 -4.36
CA LYS A 26 5.65 5.27 -5.29
C LYS A 26 6.33 3.92 -5.11
N TYR A 27 5.52 2.87 -5.14
CA TYR A 27 5.99 1.49 -5.04
C TYR A 27 5.47 0.65 -6.18
N PHE A 28 6.29 -0.26 -6.67
CA PHE A 28 5.80 -1.46 -7.33
C PHE A 28 5.51 -2.54 -6.29
N VAL A 29 4.36 -3.18 -6.41
CA VAL A 29 3.90 -4.25 -5.52
C VAL A 29 3.75 -5.51 -6.34
N TYR A 30 4.48 -6.56 -5.96
CA TYR A 30 4.44 -7.86 -6.58
C TYR A 30 3.87 -8.90 -5.62
N SER A 31 2.74 -9.49 -6.00
CA SER A 31 2.10 -10.56 -5.21
C SER A 31 2.62 -11.92 -5.65
N LYS A 32 3.39 -12.58 -4.79
CA LYS A 32 3.89 -13.95 -4.99
C LYS A 32 2.74 -14.94 -5.11
N LYS A 33 1.72 -14.77 -4.28
CA LYS A 33 0.51 -15.60 -4.29
C LYS A 33 -0.25 -15.51 -5.61
N ARG A 34 -0.39 -14.30 -6.17
CA ARG A 34 -1.00 -14.10 -7.50
C ARG A 34 -0.16 -14.79 -8.58
N ALA A 35 1.15 -14.64 -8.54
CA ALA A 35 2.05 -15.26 -9.49
C ALA A 35 1.95 -16.80 -9.47
N GLU A 36 1.92 -17.39 -8.29
CA GLU A 36 1.73 -18.84 -8.12
C GLU A 36 0.38 -19.32 -8.68
N ALA A 37 -0.70 -18.59 -8.37
CA ALA A 37 -2.03 -18.91 -8.88
C ALA A 37 -2.08 -18.86 -10.42
N ILE A 38 -1.51 -17.84 -11.05
CA ILE A 38 -1.44 -17.69 -12.50
C ILE A 38 -0.60 -18.82 -13.12
N ASN A 39 0.56 -19.12 -12.54
CA ASN A 39 1.43 -20.19 -13.03
C ASN A 39 0.76 -21.57 -12.92
N LYS A 40 0.00 -21.82 -11.86
CA LYS A 40 -0.80 -23.04 -11.71
C LYS A 40 -1.87 -23.17 -12.78
N ILE A 41 -2.57 -22.08 -13.10
CA ILE A 41 -3.58 -22.06 -14.18
C ILE A 41 -2.91 -22.27 -15.54
N LYS A 42 -1.78 -21.61 -15.82
CA LYS A 42 -1.01 -21.78 -17.06
C LYS A 42 -0.42 -23.19 -17.22
N GLY A 43 -0.07 -23.83 -16.13
CA GLY A 43 0.46 -25.19 -16.10
C GLY A 43 -0.61 -26.29 -16.32
N ALA A 44 -1.87 -26.00 -16.09
CA ALA A 44 -2.99 -26.90 -16.34
C ALA A 44 -3.32 -26.91 -17.85
N LYS A 45 -2.59 -27.73 -18.63
CA LYS A 45 -2.52 -27.72 -20.10
C LYS A 45 -3.81 -28.13 -20.84
N GLU A 46 -4.89 -28.48 -20.18
CA GLU A 46 -6.00 -29.25 -20.83
C GLU A 46 -7.23 -28.44 -21.26
N ASN A 47 -7.30 -27.13 -21.03
CA ASN A 47 -8.51 -26.39 -21.40
C ASN A 47 -8.23 -25.32 -22.46
N GLN A 48 -8.34 -25.69 -23.74
CA GLN A 48 -8.17 -24.79 -24.90
C GLN A 48 -9.11 -23.56 -24.86
N GLY A 49 -10.24 -23.62 -24.13
CA GLY A 49 -11.19 -22.50 -23.99
C GLY A 49 -10.66 -21.32 -23.14
N TYR A 50 -9.67 -21.54 -22.29
CA TYR A 50 -9.10 -20.49 -21.42
C TYR A 50 -7.84 -19.84 -21.97
N GLN A 51 -7.28 -20.32 -23.06
CA GLN A 51 -6.01 -19.82 -23.63
C GLN A 51 -6.09 -18.34 -24.00
N GLY A 52 -7.22 -17.87 -24.58
CA GLY A 52 -7.42 -16.46 -24.90
C GLY A 52 -7.57 -15.56 -23.67
N LEU A 53 -8.11 -16.08 -22.57
CA LEU A 53 -8.25 -15.38 -21.29
C LEU A 53 -6.90 -15.27 -20.54
N LEU A 54 -6.00 -16.22 -20.76
CA LEU A 54 -4.72 -16.29 -20.09
C LEU A 54 -3.63 -15.43 -20.74
N THR A 55 -3.79 -15.03 -22.01
CA THR A 55 -2.82 -14.21 -22.73
C THR A 55 -2.63 -12.82 -22.10
N GLY A 56 -3.68 -12.26 -21.46
CA GLY A 56 -3.61 -10.99 -20.74
C GLY A 56 -3.12 -11.10 -19.28
N LEU A 57 -2.89 -12.32 -18.75
CA LEU A 57 -2.47 -12.51 -17.37
C LEU A 57 -0.96 -12.71 -17.28
N SER A 58 -0.27 -11.76 -16.70
CA SER A 58 1.15 -11.91 -16.37
C SER A 58 1.34 -12.29 -14.90
N ALA A 59 2.07 -13.40 -14.65
CA ALA A 59 2.51 -13.74 -13.31
C ALA A 59 3.49 -12.69 -12.74
N GLU A 60 4.16 -11.95 -13.62
CA GLU A 60 5.14 -10.90 -13.27
C GLU A 60 4.49 -9.52 -13.14
N LYS A 61 3.17 -9.40 -13.31
CA LYS A 61 2.47 -8.12 -13.20
C LYS A 61 2.76 -7.50 -11.84
N LYS A 62 3.25 -6.27 -11.88
CA LYS A 62 3.43 -5.41 -10.71
C LYS A 62 2.31 -4.38 -10.71
N ASP A 63 1.72 -4.17 -9.55
CA ASP A 63 0.76 -3.10 -9.36
C ASP A 63 1.48 -1.87 -8.81
N SER A 64 1.05 -0.69 -9.22
CA SER A 64 1.61 0.57 -8.74
C SER A 64 0.80 1.09 -7.57
N PHE A 65 1.49 1.47 -6.49
CA PHE A 65 0.89 2.04 -5.29
C PHE A 65 1.60 3.34 -4.92
N CYS A 66 0.86 4.22 -4.26
CA CYS A 66 1.37 5.48 -3.74
C CYS A 66 1.12 5.55 -2.23
N LEU A 67 2.19 5.76 -1.47
CA LEU A 67 2.13 6.15 -0.06
C LEU A 67 2.23 7.67 0.02
N VAL A 68 1.26 8.30 0.65
CA VAL A 68 1.30 9.73 0.99
C VAL A 68 1.29 9.86 2.51
N VAL A 69 2.28 10.56 3.06
CA VAL A 69 2.41 10.78 4.50
C VAL A 69 2.40 12.26 4.79
N SER A 70 1.58 12.70 5.72
CA SER A 70 1.57 14.05 6.27
C SER A 70 1.36 14.01 7.78
N GLY A 71 2.35 14.49 8.52
CA GLY A 71 2.38 14.37 9.98
C GLY A 71 2.32 12.92 10.45
N ARG A 72 1.24 12.55 11.12
CA ARG A 72 1.03 11.18 11.64
C ARG A 72 -0.10 10.44 10.92
N MET A 73 -0.53 10.96 9.78
CA MET A 73 -1.53 10.34 8.91
C MET A 73 -0.88 9.88 7.63
N SER A 74 -1.32 8.74 7.10
CA SER A 74 -0.91 8.31 5.78
C SER A 74 -2.00 7.55 5.04
N SER A 75 -1.88 7.55 3.71
CA SER A 75 -2.66 6.71 2.83
C SER A 75 -1.74 5.93 1.90
N PHE A 76 -2.02 4.65 1.72
CA PHE A 76 -1.36 3.78 0.75
C PHE A 76 -2.43 3.25 -0.19
N GLU A 77 -2.43 3.72 -1.42
CA GLU A 77 -3.50 3.49 -2.39
C GLU A 77 -2.92 3.00 -3.72
N GLN A 78 -3.63 2.09 -4.35
CA GLN A 78 -3.29 1.69 -5.71
C GLN A 78 -3.48 2.89 -6.64
N ILE A 79 -2.49 3.12 -7.50
CA ILE A 79 -2.55 4.09 -8.59
C ILE A 79 -2.60 3.33 -9.90
N GLU A 80 -3.40 3.83 -10.85
CA GLU A 80 -3.32 3.31 -12.21
C GLU A 80 -1.93 3.63 -12.75
N PRO A 81 -1.26 2.67 -13.43
CA PRO A 81 -0.03 3.00 -14.15
C PRO A 81 -0.35 4.13 -15.12
N GLU A 82 0.54 5.11 -15.22
CA GLU A 82 0.53 6.07 -16.33
C GLU A 82 0.83 5.29 -17.62
N GLU A 83 -0.16 4.57 -18.12
CA GLU A 83 -0.09 4.01 -19.46
C GLU A 83 -0.21 5.16 -20.44
N GLU A 84 0.82 5.37 -21.26
CA GLU A 84 0.65 6.02 -22.55
C GLU A 84 -0.57 5.39 -23.22
N LEU A 85 -1.54 6.24 -23.58
CA LEU A 85 -2.77 5.87 -24.28
C LEU A 85 -2.44 5.35 -25.70
N THR A 86 -1.83 4.18 -25.81
CA THR A 86 -1.76 3.42 -27.03
C THR A 86 -2.94 2.45 -27.00
N GLY A 87 -3.95 2.80 -27.80
CA GLY A 87 -5.24 2.16 -27.82
C GLY A 87 -5.18 0.67 -28.08
N ASP A 88 -5.78 -0.07 -27.21
CA ASP A 88 -6.76 -1.12 -27.47
C ASP A 88 -7.46 -1.46 -26.15
N HIS A 89 -8.66 -0.93 -25.95
CA HIS A 89 -9.49 -1.24 -24.78
C HIS A 89 -10.28 -2.52 -25.06
N GLY A 90 -9.59 -3.65 -25.03
CA GLY A 90 -10.26 -4.93 -24.87
C GLY A 90 -11.03 -4.96 -23.53
N PRO A 91 -12.12 -5.76 -23.42
CA PRO A 91 -12.92 -5.81 -22.20
C PRO A 91 -12.03 -6.15 -21.00
N LYS A 92 -11.99 -5.27 -19.98
CA LYS A 92 -11.35 -5.54 -18.71
C LYS A 92 -12.06 -6.73 -18.06
N ILE A 93 -11.52 -7.93 -18.25
CA ILE A 93 -12.02 -9.13 -17.56
C ILE A 93 -11.46 -9.04 -16.15
N ILE A 94 -12.30 -8.60 -15.23
CA ILE A 94 -12.03 -8.69 -13.80
C ILE A 94 -12.15 -10.18 -13.46
N LEU A 95 -11.03 -10.89 -13.48
CA LEU A 95 -10.98 -12.23 -12.93
C LEU A 95 -11.19 -12.13 -11.43
N VAL A 96 -12.41 -12.35 -11.00
CA VAL A 96 -12.76 -12.51 -9.58
C VAL A 96 -12.19 -13.85 -9.12
N ASN A 97 -10.87 -13.91 -8.94
CA ASN A 97 -10.28 -15.03 -8.23
C ASN A 97 -10.46 -14.78 -6.73
N PRO A 98 -11.19 -15.66 -6.00
CA PRO A 98 -11.38 -15.52 -4.56
C PRO A 98 -10.07 -15.40 -3.77
N SER A 99 -8.96 -15.85 -4.34
CA SER A 99 -7.63 -15.74 -3.75
C SER A 99 -7.05 -14.30 -3.75
N TYR A 100 -7.57 -13.40 -4.59
CA TYR A 100 -7.09 -12.02 -4.69
C TYR A 100 -7.74 -11.07 -3.68
N SER A 101 -8.80 -11.49 -3.00
CA SER A 101 -9.56 -10.64 -2.07
C SER A 101 -8.92 -10.48 -0.68
N GLU A 102 -7.68 -10.93 -0.48
CA GLU A 102 -6.98 -10.74 0.79
C GLU A 102 -6.15 -9.46 0.83
N GLU A 103 -5.83 -8.90 -0.33
CA GLU A 103 -5.03 -7.67 -0.41
C GLU A 103 -5.93 -6.45 -0.24
N SER A 104 -5.55 -5.55 0.65
CA SER A 104 -6.24 -4.26 0.80
C SER A 104 -5.99 -3.40 -0.43
N VAL A 105 -7.06 -2.88 -1.03
CA VAL A 105 -6.98 -1.96 -2.18
C VAL A 105 -6.46 -0.60 -1.75
N SER A 106 -6.73 -0.24 -0.49
CA SER A 106 -6.25 1.01 0.11
C SER A 106 -6.12 0.85 1.62
N VAL A 107 -5.11 1.49 2.18
CA VAL A 107 -4.79 1.46 3.61
C VAL A 107 -4.62 2.89 4.11
N TYR A 108 -5.34 3.27 5.15
CA TYR A 108 -5.29 4.59 5.77
C TYR A 108 -4.85 4.43 7.22
N LYS A 109 -3.67 4.96 7.56
CA LYS A 109 -3.08 4.84 8.89
C LYS A 109 -3.18 6.14 9.67
N ASN A 110 -3.57 6.04 10.93
CA ASN A 110 -3.40 7.08 11.94
C ASN A 110 -2.38 6.60 12.97
N LEU A 111 -1.14 7.05 12.79
CA LEU A 111 -0.03 6.68 13.67
C LEU A 111 -0.10 7.37 15.04
N ALA A 112 -0.95 8.40 15.22
CA ALA A 112 -1.18 9.01 16.52
C ALA A 112 -2.04 8.10 17.40
N ASP A 113 -3.12 7.56 16.84
CA ASP A 113 -4.09 6.72 17.54
C ASP A 113 -3.77 5.22 17.41
N MET A 114 -2.73 4.88 16.64
CA MET A 114 -2.35 3.50 16.30
C MET A 114 -3.55 2.71 15.74
N ARG A 115 -4.26 3.32 14.80
CA ARG A 115 -5.41 2.71 14.10
C ARG A 115 -5.19 2.72 12.60
N VAL A 116 -5.80 1.76 11.95
CA VAL A 116 -5.79 1.63 10.49
C VAL A 116 -7.19 1.33 9.99
N THR A 117 -7.52 1.90 8.84
CA THR A 117 -8.71 1.56 8.07
C THR A 117 -8.24 0.97 6.75
N GLU A 118 -8.64 -0.27 6.49
CA GLU A 118 -8.39 -0.96 5.22
C GLU A 118 -9.67 -0.98 4.37
N LEU A 119 -9.54 -0.70 3.09
CA LEU A 119 -10.59 -1.01 2.12
C LEU A 119 -10.26 -2.36 1.47
N LYS A 120 -11.17 -3.31 1.58
CA LYS A 120 -11.03 -4.66 1.01
C LYS A 120 -12.19 -4.94 0.05
N ASP A 121 -11.86 -5.42 -1.13
CA ASP A 121 -12.86 -5.79 -2.13
C ASP A 121 -13.25 -7.27 -2.02
N LEU A 122 -14.54 -7.53 -2.12
CA LEU A 122 -15.08 -8.88 -2.23
C LEU A 122 -16.25 -8.87 -3.21
N LEU A 123 -16.16 -9.58 -4.34
CA LEU A 123 -17.20 -9.70 -5.37
C LEU A 123 -17.76 -8.33 -5.80
N ALA A 124 -16.89 -7.45 -6.27
CA ALA A 124 -17.23 -6.10 -6.73
C ALA A 124 -17.91 -5.19 -5.68
N ARG A 125 -17.76 -5.51 -4.40
CA ARG A 125 -18.17 -4.65 -3.28
C ARG A 125 -16.97 -4.34 -2.41
N THR A 126 -16.85 -3.08 -2.03
CA THR A 126 -15.80 -2.60 -1.12
C THR A 126 -16.34 -2.53 0.30
N TYR A 127 -15.53 -3.04 1.23
CA TYR A 127 -15.79 -3.02 2.66
C TYR A 127 -14.71 -2.21 3.38
N SER A 128 -15.10 -1.49 4.41
CA SER A 128 -14.22 -0.69 5.26
C SER A 128 -14.04 -1.38 6.61
N ILE A 129 -12.80 -1.73 6.93
CA ILE A 129 -12.45 -2.46 8.13
C ILE A 129 -11.47 -1.62 8.93
N THR A 130 -11.90 -1.19 10.13
CA THR A 130 -11.06 -0.36 11.01
C THR A 130 -10.64 -1.17 12.23
N HIS A 131 -9.33 -1.27 12.46
CA HIS A 131 -8.76 -2.04 13.56
C HIS A 131 -7.51 -1.37 14.13
N PRO A 132 -6.96 -1.85 15.28
CA PRO A 132 -5.66 -1.40 15.76
C PRO A 132 -4.56 -1.66 14.75
N LEU A 133 -3.67 -0.68 14.57
CA LEU A 133 -2.50 -0.86 13.71
C LEU A 133 -1.55 -1.89 14.34
N PRO A 134 -1.04 -2.88 13.59
CA PRO A 134 -0.11 -3.87 14.10
C PRO A 134 1.15 -3.23 14.69
N ARG A 135 1.62 -3.75 15.81
CA ARG A 135 2.89 -3.36 16.42
C ARG A 135 3.96 -4.38 16.07
N TYR A 136 4.88 -3.97 15.22
CA TYR A 136 5.97 -4.83 14.77
C TYR A 136 7.16 -4.75 15.71
N LYS A 137 7.72 -5.90 16.04
CA LYS A 137 8.99 -6.01 16.79
C LYS A 137 10.13 -6.19 15.79
N TRP A 138 10.59 -5.08 15.24
CA TRP A 138 11.68 -5.07 14.29
C TRP A 138 13.02 -5.40 14.96
N ASN A 139 13.79 -6.27 14.31
CA ASN A 139 15.21 -6.49 14.59
C ASN A 139 16.02 -5.67 13.58
N VAL A 140 16.59 -4.56 14.02
CA VAL A 140 17.38 -3.66 13.17
C VAL A 140 18.81 -4.16 13.10
N GLY A 141 19.28 -4.50 11.90
CA GLY A 141 20.62 -4.96 11.61
C GLY A 141 21.59 -3.82 11.27
N THR A 142 22.83 -4.18 11.03
CA THR A 142 23.90 -3.28 10.55
C THR A 142 24.10 -3.36 9.03
N GLU A 143 23.46 -4.32 8.36
CA GLU A 143 23.52 -4.48 6.92
C GLU A 143 22.88 -3.29 6.23
N SER A 144 23.57 -2.75 5.23
CA SER A 144 23.10 -1.57 4.51
C SER A 144 23.32 -1.72 3.01
N LYS A 145 22.50 -1.01 2.25
CA LYS A 145 22.62 -0.86 0.79
C LYS A 145 22.17 0.53 0.38
N GLU A 146 22.25 0.83 -0.90
CA GLU A 146 21.71 2.04 -1.50
C GLU A 146 20.43 1.73 -2.27
N ILE A 147 19.39 2.54 -2.06
CA ILE A 147 18.16 2.54 -2.86
C ILE A 147 17.90 3.98 -3.31
N MET A 148 17.83 4.20 -4.61
CA MET A 148 17.58 5.52 -5.21
C MET A 148 18.53 6.63 -4.70
N GLY A 149 19.81 6.30 -4.48
CA GLY A 149 20.80 7.24 -3.96
C GLY A 149 20.71 7.50 -2.45
N LEU A 150 19.87 6.75 -1.73
CA LEU A 150 19.68 6.87 -0.29
C LEU A 150 20.28 5.65 0.43
N GLN A 151 21.03 5.89 1.49
CA GLN A 151 21.52 4.84 2.37
C GLN A 151 20.36 4.25 3.17
N VAL A 152 20.14 2.94 3.06
CA VAL A 152 19.10 2.20 3.79
C VAL A 152 19.72 1.10 4.62
N TYR A 153 19.03 0.74 5.71
CA TYR A 153 19.43 -0.29 6.63
C TYR A 153 18.38 -1.40 6.68
N LYS A 154 18.89 -2.62 6.89
CA LYS A 154 18.05 -3.81 6.98
C LYS A 154 17.39 -3.93 8.35
N ALA A 155 16.12 -4.28 8.35
CA ALA A 155 15.40 -4.73 9.52
C ALA A 155 14.59 -5.98 9.20
N THR A 156 14.42 -6.87 10.18
CA THR A 156 13.70 -8.13 9.98
C THR A 156 12.68 -8.38 11.08
N ILE A 157 11.68 -9.22 10.76
CA ILE A 157 10.77 -9.83 11.73
C ILE A 157 10.83 -11.33 11.50
N GLY A 158 11.50 -12.05 12.40
CA GLY A 158 11.82 -13.46 12.19
C GLY A 158 12.58 -13.66 10.87
N ASP A 159 12.31 -14.79 10.21
CA ASP A 159 12.94 -15.14 8.93
C ASP A 159 12.05 -14.83 7.72
N SER A 160 10.85 -14.29 7.95
CA SER A 160 9.82 -14.16 6.91
C SER A 160 9.60 -12.76 6.40
N ILE A 161 10.03 -11.73 7.14
CA ILE A 161 9.87 -10.33 6.73
C ILE A 161 11.21 -9.63 6.75
N THR A 162 11.57 -9.03 5.63
CA THR A 162 12.76 -8.18 5.48
C THR A 162 12.33 -6.81 4.99
N ALA A 163 12.76 -5.76 5.68
CA ALA A 163 12.55 -4.37 5.30
C ALA A 163 13.87 -3.63 5.14
N TRP A 164 13.89 -2.66 4.24
CA TRP A 164 14.98 -1.71 4.08
C TRP A 164 14.43 -0.31 4.31
N PHE A 165 14.92 0.36 5.33
CA PHE A 165 14.43 1.67 5.74
C PHE A 165 15.51 2.75 5.68
N CYS A 166 15.08 3.97 5.41
CA CYS A 166 15.94 5.15 5.24
C CYS A 166 15.82 6.06 6.47
N PRO A 167 16.82 6.12 7.37
CA PRO A 167 16.75 6.97 8.56
C PRO A 167 16.86 8.47 8.25
N THR A 168 17.39 8.85 7.09
CA THR A 168 17.46 10.27 6.70
C THR A 168 16.09 10.86 6.32
N ILE A 169 15.09 10.01 6.11
CA ILE A 169 13.69 10.40 5.99
C ILE A 169 12.98 9.96 7.29
N PRO A 170 12.85 10.85 8.29
CA PRO A 170 12.45 10.48 9.66
C PRO A 170 10.93 10.24 9.79
N VAL A 171 10.40 9.42 8.94
CA VAL A 171 9.00 9.00 8.90
C VAL A 171 8.91 7.53 9.26
N GLN A 172 8.24 7.22 10.37
CA GLN A 172 8.10 5.85 10.88
C GLN A 172 6.97 5.09 10.15
N ASP A 173 6.96 5.15 8.84
CA ASP A 173 5.90 4.58 8.00
C ASP A 173 6.47 3.78 6.82
N GLY A 174 5.59 3.09 6.09
CA GLY A 174 5.96 2.26 4.95
C GLY A 174 4.75 1.73 4.19
N PRO A 175 4.96 0.82 3.24
CA PRO A 175 3.89 0.28 2.40
C PRO A 175 2.91 -0.60 3.21
N GLY A 176 1.66 -0.63 2.77
CA GLY A 176 0.60 -1.43 3.40
C GLY A 176 0.44 -1.11 4.88
N LEU A 177 0.45 -2.15 5.72
CA LEU A 177 0.33 -2.02 7.18
C LEU A 177 1.68 -1.76 7.88
N TYR A 178 2.79 -1.88 7.18
CA TYR A 178 4.12 -1.86 7.80
C TYR A 178 4.54 -0.45 8.22
N CYS A 179 5.03 -0.34 9.46
CA CYS A 179 5.47 0.92 10.08
C CYS A 179 6.37 0.65 11.28
N GLY A 180 6.82 1.71 11.96
CA GLY A 180 7.50 1.64 13.27
C GLY A 180 9.01 1.48 13.23
N LEU A 181 9.65 1.50 12.06
CA LEU A 181 11.11 1.65 11.94
C LEU A 181 11.52 3.11 12.12
N PRO A 182 12.76 3.41 12.55
CA PRO A 182 13.24 4.77 12.73
C PRO A 182 13.61 5.44 11.40
N GLY A 183 12.70 5.40 10.42
CA GLY A 183 12.83 5.93 9.08
C GLY A 183 11.83 5.30 8.12
N LEU A 184 11.69 5.90 6.94
CA LEU A 184 10.77 5.46 5.90
C LEU A 184 11.19 4.11 5.33
N ILE A 185 10.27 3.15 5.26
CA ILE A 185 10.51 1.84 4.62
C ILE A 185 10.43 2.02 3.10
N LEU A 186 11.54 1.76 2.41
CA LEU A 186 11.63 1.88 0.96
C LEU A 186 11.38 0.55 0.24
N ASP A 187 11.97 -0.53 0.72
CA ASP A 187 11.70 -1.87 0.22
C ASP A 187 11.21 -2.76 1.37
N LEU A 188 10.32 -3.67 1.06
CA LEU A 188 9.87 -4.68 2.00
C LEU A 188 9.50 -5.96 1.25
N GLU A 189 9.86 -7.07 1.83
CA GLU A 189 9.46 -8.39 1.37
C GLU A 189 8.91 -9.20 2.54
N ASP A 190 7.72 -9.75 2.35
CA ASP A 190 7.11 -10.73 3.24
C ASP A 190 6.87 -12.06 2.52
N ALA A 191 6.20 -13.01 3.19
CA ALA A 191 5.92 -14.33 2.63
C ALA A 191 5.08 -14.28 1.33
N GLN A 192 4.29 -13.22 1.12
CA GLN A 192 3.32 -13.15 0.02
C GLN A 192 3.59 -12.01 -0.95
N THR A 193 4.26 -10.95 -0.52
CA THR A 193 4.33 -9.67 -1.26
C THR A 193 5.74 -9.09 -1.23
N VAL A 194 6.13 -8.47 -2.33
CA VAL A 194 7.34 -7.65 -2.43
C VAL A 194 6.92 -6.23 -2.77
N TYR A 195 7.37 -5.28 -1.98
CA TYR A 195 7.21 -3.84 -2.17
C TYR A 195 8.56 -3.24 -2.53
N SER A 196 8.64 -2.55 -3.65
CA SER A 196 9.88 -1.92 -4.13
C SER A 196 9.63 -0.45 -4.43
N CYS A 197 10.35 0.43 -3.76
CA CYS A 197 10.29 1.86 -3.99
C CYS A 197 10.77 2.23 -5.39
N THR A 198 10.00 3.07 -6.09
CA THR A 198 10.29 3.51 -7.46
C THR A 198 10.42 5.02 -7.60
N ALA A 199 9.85 5.79 -6.68
CA ALA A 199 10.00 7.24 -6.65
C ALA A 199 9.75 7.79 -5.26
N ILE A 200 10.44 8.87 -4.89
CA ILE A 200 10.29 9.57 -3.63
C ILE A 200 10.22 11.07 -3.92
N ASN A 201 9.19 11.73 -3.39
CA ASN A 201 9.06 13.18 -3.37
C ASN A 201 8.83 13.65 -1.93
N THR A 202 9.83 14.26 -1.32
CA THR A 202 9.77 14.75 0.07
C THR A 202 9.09 16.12 0.20
N ASN A 203 8.77 16.77 -0.92
CA ASN A 203 8.13 18.09 -0.97
C ASN A 203 6.81 18.04 -1.76
N SER A 204 6.04 16.97 -1.56
CA SER A 204 4.76 16.81 -2.24
C SER A 204 3.70 17.73 -1.64
N THR A 205 2.80 18.18 -2.49
CA THR A 205 1.57 18.90 -2.10
C THR A 205 0.35 17.98 -2.09
N ARG A 206 0.55 16.69 -2.36
CA ARG A 206 -0.53 15.72 -2.37
C ARG A 206 -1.07 15.52 -0.97
N GLU A 207 -2.37 15.65 -0.82
CA GLU A 207 -3.03 15.40 0.45
C GLU A 207 -3.10 13.89 0.75
N VAL A 208 -3.06 13.55 2.03
CA VAL A 208 -3.34 12.17 2.48
C VAL A 208 -4.76 11.81 2.08
N GLY A 209 -4.92 10.70 1.38
CA GLY A 209 -6.22 10.18 0.99
C GLY A 209 -7.12 9.91 2.20
N LYS A 210 -8.43 9.88 1.96
CA LYS A 210 -9.44 9.52 2.96
C LYS A 210 -10.17 8.26 2.51
N PRO A 211 -10.55 7.38 3.44
CA PRO A 211 -11.30 6.20 3.09
C PRO A 211 -12.56 6.56 2.29
N LYS A 212 -12.75 5.95 1.14
CA LYS A 212 -13.98 6.10 0.37
C LYS A 212 -15.13 5.49 1.17
N ARG A 213 -16.36 6.03 0.98
CA ARG A 213 -17.55 5.51 1.64
C ARG A 213 -17.75 4.04 1.22
N ALA A 214 -17.66 3.13 2.19
CA ALA A 214 -17.80 1.69 2.01
C ALA A 214 -18.63 1.12 3.16
N LYS A 215 -19.10 -0.12 3.02
CA LYS A 215 -19.81 -0.77 4.12
C LYS A 215 -18.83 -1.12 5.23
N GLU A 216 -19.05 -0.54 6.42
CA GLU A 216 -18.25 -0.85 7.60
C GLU A 216 -18.56 -2.26 8.10
N MET A 217 -17.53 -2.98 8.49
CA MET A 217 -17.64 -4.28 9.17
C MET A 217 -16.36 -4.56 9.98
N THR A 218 -16.45 -5.53 10.87
CA THR A 218 -15.29 -6.01 11.62
C THR A 218 -14.45 -6.98 10.76
N GLU A 219 -13.20 -7.21 11.17
CA GLU A 219 -12.34 -8.19 10.48
C GLU A 219 -12.94 -9.60 10.55
N GLU A 220 -13.53 -9.98 11.70
CA GLU A 220 -14.16 -11.28 11.89
C GLU A 220 -15.39 -11.47 10.97
N GLU A 221 -16.21 -10.42 10.83
CA GLU A 221 -17.35 -10.42 9.92
C GLU A 221 -16.89 -10.55 8.46
N PHE A 222 -15.83 -9.81 8.07
CA PHE A 222 -15.28 -9.88 6.72
C PHE A 222 -14.73 -11.28 6.41
N VAL A 223 -13.93 -11.84 7.30
CA VAL A 223 -13.36 -13.19 7.15
C VAL A 223 -14.48 -14.23 7.04
N SER A 224 -15.54 -14.11 7.86
CA SER A 224 -16.70 -15.01 7.82
C SER A 224 -17.49 -14.89 6.52
N LEU A 225 -17.71 -13.65 6.05
CA LEU A 225 -18.36 -13.37 4.77
C LEU A 225 -17.57 -13.97 3.61
N ARG A 226 -16.27 -13.72 3.58
CA ARG A 226 -15.36 -14.22 2.55
C ARG A 226 -15.36 -15.74 2.48
N ARG A 227 -15.26 -16.43 3.63
CA ARG A 227 -15.29 -17.92 3.68
C ARG A 227 -16.57 -18.45 3.07
N ARG A 228 -17.74 -17.95 3.50
CA ARG A 228 -19.05 -18.36 2.96
C ARG A 228 -19.16 -18.11 1.46
N THR A 229 -18.63 -16.98 0.99
CA THR A 229 -18.61 -16.63 -0.44
C THR A 229 -17.79 -17.64 -1.23
N ILE A 230 -16.58 -17.97 -0.79
CA ILE A 230 -15.71 -18.94 -1.44
C ILE A 230 -16.36 -20.34 -1.47
N GLU A 231 -16.97 -20.80 -0.38
CA GLU A 231 -17.68 -22.08 -0.30
C GLU A 231 -18.83 -22.15 -1.29
N SER A 232 -19.64 -21.07 -1.38
CA SER A 232 -20.76 -21.02 -2.33
C SER A 232 -20.33 -21.03 -3.79
N LEU A 233 -19.19 -20.40 -4.12
CA LEU A 233 -18.62 -20.42 -5.47
C LEU A 233 -18.09 -21.81 -5.83
N LYS A 234 -17.43 -22.51 -4.91
CA LYS A 234 -16.96 -23.89 -5.10
C LYS A 234 -18.11 -24.86 -5.36
N GLN A 235 -19.22 -24.74 -4.63
CA GLN A 235 -20.39 -25.60 -4.82
C GLN A 235 -21.02 -25.39 -6.21
N ARG A 236 -21.08 -24.15 -6.71
CA ARG A 236 -21.61 -23.83 -8.05
C ARG A 236 -20.72 -24.32 -9.19
N SER A 237 -19.42 -24.38 -8.97
CA SER A 237 -18.46 -24.86 -9.99
C SER A 237 -18.37 -26.39 -10.07
N SER A 238 -19.01 -27.12 -9.12
CA SER A 238 -19.03 -28.58 -9.04
C SER A 238 -20.36 -29.18 -9.58
N GLN A 239 -21.27 -28.34 -10.02
CA GLN A 239 -22.52 -28.71 -10.72
C GLN A 239 -22.42 -28.43 -12.22
#